data_fb08427484c2d782a11a57589ccfeb5e
#
_entry.id   fb08427484c2d782a11a57589ccfeb5e
#
_cell.length_a   1.000
_cell.length_b   1.000
_cell.length_c   1.000
_cell.angle_alpha   90.00
_cell.angle_beta   90.00
_cell.angle_gamma   90.00
#
_symmetry.space_group_name_H-M   'P 1'
#
loop_
_entity.id
_entity.type
_entity.pdbx_description
1 polymer ?
#
loop_
_entity_poly.entity_id
_entity_poly.type
_entity_poly.pdbx_seq_one_letter_code
_entity_poly.pdbx_strand_id
1 'polypeptide(L)'
;MTTRRDSFLFIRDAVPADYPAIRDVIAAAYGQYRYLIARGVFEPYLADLLDVERHAHHGRWFIVENDGQVRGAVAFYPDASVQGFGLPPRWAGARALAIHPAARGRGIARALLATCERLARDSGAPAFAFHTASFMTSAIALYERLPYRRAPEFDFDMAAHFGRFGAAPITSIAYLRHLTPMRACA
;
A
#
# COMPACT_ATOMS: atom_id res chain seq x y z
N MET A 1 26.64 -25.19 -10.02
CA MET A 1 25.18 -25.23 -10.28
C MET A 1 24.47 -24.79 -9.00
N THR A 2 24.12 -23.52 -8.91
CA THR A 2 23.44 -22.97 -7.72
C THR A 2 21.95 -23.21 -7.92
N THR A 3 21.41 -24.16 -7.18
CA THR A 3 19.97 -24.45 -7.16
C THR A 3 19.24 -23.19 -6.71
N ARG A 4 18.51 -22.56 -7.63
CA ARG A 4 17.54 -21.51 -7.31
C ARG A 4 16.49 -22.15 -6.40
N ARG A 5 16.61 -21.93 -5.09
CA ARG A 5 15.51 -22.21 -4.16
C ARG A 5 14.36 -21.30 -4.58
N ASP A 6 13.32 -21.89 -5.16
CA ASP A 6 12.03 -21.24 -5.28
C ASP A 6 11.57 -20.91 -3.87
N SER A 7 11.89 -19.70 -3.41
CA SER A 7 11.40 -19.21 -2.13
C SER A 7 9.92 -18.91 -2.31
N PHE A 8 9.08 -19.84 -1.88
CA PHE A 8 7.65 -19.59 -1.77
C PHE A 8 7.43 -18.35 -0.92
N LEU A 9 6.81 -17.33 -1.50
CA LEU A 9 6.41 -16.14 -0.78
C LEU A 9 5.29 -16.52 0.17
N PHE A 10 5.60 -16.62 1.46
CA PHE A 10 4.59 -16.88 2.47
C PHE A 10 3.96 -15.56 2.92
N ILE A 11 2.68 -15.35 2.55
CA ILE A 11 1.89 -14.18 2.95
C ILE A 11 0.98 -14.61 4.08
N ARG A 12 0.99 -13.87 5.18
CA ARG A 12 0.12 -14.09 6.32
C ARG A 12 -0.41 -12.77 6.88
N ASP A 13 -1.48 -12.86 7.66
CA ASP A 13 -1.88 -11.75 8.53
C ASP A 13 -0.76 -11.43 9.52
N ALA A 14 -0.57 -10.15 9.77
CA ALA A 14 0.30 -9.69 10.82
C ALA A 14 -0.40 -9.77 12.18
N VAL A 15 0.38 -10.05 13.20
CA VAL A 15 -0.03 -9.95 14.60
C VAL A 15 0.69 -8.77 15.27
N PRO A 16 0.25 -8.28 16.44
CA PRO A 16 0.90 -7.12 17.09
C PRO A 16 2.41 -7.26 17.30
N ALA A 17 2.91 -8.49 17.47
CA ALA A 17 4.35 -8.77 17.58
C ALA A 17 5.14 -8.43 16.30
N ASP A 18 4.48 -8.35 15.14
CA ASP A 18 5.11 -8.00 13.86
C ASP A 18 5.24 -6.48 13.63
N TYR A 19 4.52 -5.66 14.40
CA TYR A 19 4.44 -4.22 14.15
C TYR A 19 5.80 -3.50 14.15
N PRO A 20 6.75 -3.82 15.04
CA PRO A 20 8.10 -3.26 14.93
C PRO A 20 8.77 -3.58 13.59
N ALA A 21 8.70 -4.82 13.12
CA ALA A 21 9.29 -5.24 11.86
C ALA A 21 8.57 -4.60 10.64
N ILE A 22 7.26 -4.37 10.71
CA ILE A 22 6.50 -3.61 9.70
C ILE A 22 7.02 -2.17 9.61
N ARG A 23 7.24 -1.49 10.76
CA ARG A 23 7.83 -0.14 10.78
C ARG A 23 9.21 -0.10 10.15
N ASP A 24 10.06 -1.07 10.47
CA ASP A 24 11.40 -1.16 9.89
C ASP A 24 11.36 -1.30 8.37
N VAL A 25 10.47 -2.15 7.84
CA VAL A 25 10.27 -2.33 6.39
C VAL A 25 9.73 -1.05 5.75
N ILE A 26 8.77 -0.36 6.38
CA ILE A 26 8.24 0.92 5.88
C ILE A 26 9.36 1.97 5.88
N ALA A 27 10.10 2.14 6.98
CA ALA A 27 11.19 3.10 7.08
C ALA A 27 12.27 2.85 6.02
N ALA A 28 12.66 1.59 5.81
CA ALA A 28 13.63 1.20 4.79
C ALA A 28 13.11 1.44 3.36
N ALA A 29 11.83 1.14 3.10
CA ALA A 29 11.24 1.29 1.77
C ALA A 29 11.02 2.76 1.38
N TYR A 30 10.53 3.58 2.32
CA TYR A 30 10.16 4.98 2.07
C TYR A 30 11.31 5.96 2.31
N GLY A 31 12.34 5.59 3.06
CA GLY A 31 13.51 6.43 3.34
C GLY A 31 14.22 6.96 2.09
N GLN A 32 14.13 6.26 0.96
CA GLN A 32 14.67 6.68 -0.34
C GLN A 32 14.06 8.01 -0.84
N TYR A 33 12.87 8.36 -0.39
CA TYR A 33 12.15 9.56 -0.83
C TYR A 33 12.46 10.81 0.01
N ARG A 34 13.24 10.67 1.08
CA ARG A 34 13.56 11.74 2.05
C ARG A 34 14.06 13.03 1.41
N TYR A 35 14.79 12.92 0.31
CA TYR A 35 15.41 14.07 -0.38
C TYR A 35 14.68 14.49 -1.65
N LEU A 36 13.56 13.83 -1.98
CA LEU A 36 12.78 14.12 -3.19
C LEU A 36 11.67 15.14 -2.93
N ILE A 37 11.27 15.31 -1.68
CA ILE A 37 10.20 16.23 -1.28
C ILE A 37 10.61 17.01 -0.04
N ALA A 38 9.96 18.15 0.19
CA ALA A 38 10.27 19.00 1.35
C ALA A 38 10.15 18.20 2.65
N ARG A 39 11.11 18.38 3.54
CA ARG A 39 11.18 17.70 4.84
C ARG A 39 9.87 17.81 5.64
N GLY A 40 9.27 19.01 5.65
CA GLY A 40 8.02 19.25 6.36
C GLY A 40 6.78 18.57 5.75
N VAL A 41 6.88 17.98 4.56
CA VAL A 41 5.86 17.08 3.99
C VAL A 41 6.25 15.62 4.23
N PHE A 42 7.54 15.30 4.03
CA PHE A 42 8.03 13.94 4.16
C PHE A 42 7.89 13.39 5.59
N GLU A 43 8.26 14.17 6.61
CA GLU A 43 8.21 13.70 8.01
C GLU A 43 6.79 13.36 8.48
N PRO A 44 5.77 14.25 8.32
CA PRO A 44 4.39 13.88 8.66
C PRO A 44 3.85 12.71 7.83
N TYR A 45 4.18 12.66 6.55
CA TYR A 45 3.79 11.55 5.68
C TYR A 45 4.39 10.22 6.15
N LEU A 46 5.69 10.20 6.47
CA LEU A 46 6.34 8.98 6.99
C LEU A 46 5.78 8.60 8.36
N ALA A 47 5.55 9.57 9.24
CA ALA A 47 4.95 9.34 10.55
C ALA A 47 3.56 8.71 10.44
N ASP A 48 2.74 9.17 9.49
CA ASP A 48 1.44 8.57 9.19
C ASP A 48 1.57 7.10 8.76
N LEU A 49 2.52 6.78 7.88
CA LEU A 49 2.74 5.40 7.43
C LEU A 49 3.26 4.49 8.54
N LEU A 50 4.03 5.03 9.49
CA LEU A 50 4.62 4.30 10.62
C LEU A 50 3.64 4.07 11.78
N ASP A 51 2.47 4.71 11.76
CA ASP A 51 1.40 4.49 12.75
C ASP A 51 0.64 3.18 12.46
N VAL A 52 1.37 2.07 12.64
CA VAL A 52 0.90 0.71 12.28
C VAL A 52 -0.35 0.34 13.08
N GLU A 53 -0.44 0.75 14.33
CA GLU A 53 -1.58 0.50 15.23
C GLU A 53 -2.84 1.19 14.71
N ARG A 54 -2.75 2.45 14.32
CA ARG A 54 -3.89 3.19 13.76
C ARG A 54 -4.38 2.54 12.46
N HIS A 55 -3.47 2.12 11.60
CA HIS A 55 -3.84 1.37 10.39
C HIS A 55 -4.50 0.03 10.73
N ALA A 56 -4.01 -0.68 11.75
CA ALA A 56 -4.58 -1.95 12.20
C ALA A 56 -5.97 -1.80 12.83
N HIS A 57 -6.28 -0.63 13.41
CA HIS A 57 -7.60 -0.35 13.99
C HIS A 57 -8.72 -0.30 12.93
N HIS A 58 -8.40 0.16 11.72
CA HIS A 58 -9.37 0.30 10.62
C HIS A 58 -9.21 -0.74 9.52
N GLY A 59 -8.17 -1.57 9.59
CA GLY A 59 -7.81 -2.50 8.54
C GLY A 59 -7.05 -3.71 9.05
N ARG A 60 -6.40 -4.41 8.13
CA ARG A 60 -5.59 -5.59 8.42
C ARG A 60 -4.22 -5.44 7.77
N TRP A 61 -3.17 -5.79 8.48
CA TRP A 61 -1.84 -5.88 7.89
C TRP A 61 -1.57 -7.27 7.34
N PHE A 62 -1.02 -7.30 6.14
CA PHE A 62 -0.43 -8.51 5.55
C PHE A 62 1.07 -8.33 5.41
N ILE A 63 1.80 -9.37 5.73
CA ILE A 63 3.27 -9.39 5.62
C ILE A 63 3.74 -10.56 4.76
N VAL A 64 4.90 -10.35 4.13
CA VAL A 64 5.69 -11.42 3.53
C VAL A 64 6.89 -11.65 4.42
N GLU A 65 7.02 -12.88 4.87
CA GLU A 65 8.15 -13.34 5.67
C GLU A 65 9.06 -14.24 4.83
N ASN A 66 10.36 -14.07 4.98
CA ASN A 66 11.37 -14.95 4.44
C ASN A 66 12.52 -15.07 5.44
N ASP A 67 12.89 -16.32 5.77
CA ASP A 67 13.95 -16.63 6.74
C ASP A 67 13.75 -15.92 8.10
N GLY A 68 12.51 -15.94 8.62
CA GLY A 68 12.14 -15.31 9.90
C GLY A 68 12.17 -13.78 9.90
N GLN A 69 12.27 -13.14 8.73
CA GLN A 69 12.31 -11.68 8.63
C GLN A 69 11.17 -11.16 7.74
N VAL A 70 10.48 -10.12 8.19
CA VAL A 70 9.49 -9.41 7.39
C VAL A 70 10.20 -8.71 6.23
N ARG A 71 9.79 -9.01 5.01
CA ARG A 71 10.37 -8.48 3.77
C ARG A 71 9.44 -7.59 2.98
N GLY A 72 8.15 -7.64 3.29
CA GLY A 72 7.15 -6.77 2.70
C GLY A 72 5.95 -6.67 3.60
N ALA A 73 5.23 -5.56 3.50
CA ALA A 73 4.01 -5.30 4.26
C ALA A 73 3.04 -4.46 3.45
N VAL A 74 1.73 -4.61 3.74
CA VAL A 74 0.66 -3.76 3.22
C VAL A 74 -0.49 -3.73 4.22
N ALA A 75 -1.08 -2.56 4.41
CA ALA A 75 -2.34 -2.41 5.13
C ALA A 75 -3.50 -2.55 4.14
N PHE A 76 -4.42 -3.45 4.39
CA PHE A 76 -5.68 -3.65 3.68
C PHE A 76 -6.82 -2.99 4.46
N TYR A 77 -7.66 -2.24 3.76
CA TYR A 77 -8.85 -1.61 4.30
C TYR A 77 -10.09 -2.20 3.63
N PRO A 78 -11.02 -2.81 4.39
CA PRO A 78 -12.30 -3.26 3.82
C PRO A 78 -13.19 -2.09 3.38
N ASP A 79 -13.01 -0.92 3.99
CA ASP A 79 -13.59 0.36 3.56
C ASP A 79 -12.48 1.44 3.58
N ALA A 80 -12.01 1.83 2.40
CA ALA A 80 -10.94 2.80 2.26
C ALA A 80 -11.38 4.26 2.48
N SER A 81 -12.68 4.54 2.56
CA SER A 81 -13.19 5.89 2.84
C SER A 81 -12.75 6.41 4.21
N VAL A 82 -12.51 5.51 5.17
CA VAL A 82 -12.01 5.86 6.52
C VAL A 82 -10.64 6.52 6.52
N GLN A 83 -9.90 6.45 5.42
CA GLN A 83 -8.59 7.09 5.28
C GLN A 83 -8.68 8.60 5.01
N GLY A 84 -9.87 9.13 4.65
CA GLY A 84 -10.07 10.55 4.41
C GLY A 84 -9.50 11.07 3.08
N PHE A 85 -9.26 10.19 2.08
CA PHE A 85 -8.69 10.54 0.78
C PHE A 85 -9.74 10.59 -0.34
N GLY A 86 -11.02 10.80 0.00
CA GLY A 86 -12.10 10.99 -0.95
C GLY A 86 -12.58 9.74 -1.67
N LEU A 87 -12.08 8.55 -1.32
CA LEU A 87 -12.58 7.30 -1.89
C LEU A 87 -14.01 7.02 -1.40
N PRO A 88 -14.91 6.51 -2.26
CA PRO A 88 -16.28 6.21 -1.87
C PRO A 88 -16.38 5.16 -0.77
N PRO A 89 -17.43 5.23 0.08
CA PRO A 89 -17.71 4.19 1.08
C PRO A 89 -17.86 2.81 0.45
N ARG A 90 -17.47 1.78 1.20
CA ARG A 90 -17.47 0.37 0.80
C ARG A 90 -16.47 0.00 -0.30
N TRP A 91 -15.68 0.94 -0.82
CA TRP A 91 -14.55 0.57 -1.66
C TRP A 91 -13.43 0.05 -0.76
N ALA A 92 -12.94 -1.15 -1.08
CA ALA A 92 -11.77 -1.67 -0.39
C ALA A 92 -10.50 -0.97 -0.90
N GLY A 93 -9.45 -0.97 -0.08
CA GLY A 93 -8.21 -0.32 -0.47
C GLY A 93 -6.97 -0.89 0.16
N ALA A 94 -5.84 -0.38 -0.28
CA ALA A 94 -4.53 -0.68 0.29
C ALA A 94 -3.76 0.60 0.63
N ARG A 95 -2.93 0.53 1.66
CA ARG A 95 -2.04 1.62 2.07
C ARG A 95 -0.70 1.07 2.56
N ALA A 96 0.31 1.94 2.57
CA ALA A 96 1.63 1.63 3.11
C ALA A 96 2.25 0.34 2.53
N LEU A 97 2.03 0.08 1.21
CA LEU A 97 2.70 -1.02 0.53
C LEU A 97 4.21 -0.77 0.57
N ALA A 98 4.91 -1.59 1.32
CA ALA A 98 6.34 -1.45 1.55
C ALA A 98 7.06 -2.77 1.28
N ILE A 99 8.14 -2.71 0.49
CA ILE A 99 9.02 -3.85 0.23
C ILE A 99 10.44 -3.46 0.64
N HIS A 100 11.02 -4.24 1.54
CA HIS A 100 12.40 -4.03 1.94
C HIS A 100 13.31 -3.96 0.71
N PRO A 101 14.21 -2.96 0.59
CA PRO A 101 15.03 -2.77 -0.62
C PRO A 101 15.75 -4.04 -1.10
N ALA A 102 16.32 -4.82 -0.18
CA ALA A 102 17.02 -6.07 -0.50
C ALA A 102 16.09 -7.22 -0.99
N ALA A 103 14.77 -7.05 -0.90
CA ALA A 103 13.79 -8.05 -1.32
C ALA A 103 13.02 -7.64 -2.59
N ARG A 104 13.34 -6.49 -3.17
CA ARG A 104 12.71 -6.00 -4.41
C ARG A 104 13.00 -6.93 -5.60
N GLY A 105 12.18 -6.80 -6.65
CA GLY A 105 12.32 -7.59 -7.88
C GLY A 105 11.88 -9.04 -7.78
N ARG A 106 11.32 -9.47 -6.64
CA ARG A 106 10.88 -10.85 -6.37
C ARG A 106 9.36 -11.05 -6.43
N GLY A 107 8.61 -10.08 -6.95
CA GLY A 107 7.15 -10.16 -7.08
C GLY A 107 6.35 -9.92 -5.80
N ILE A 108 6.98 -9.59 -4.67
CA ILE A 108 6.33 -9.42 -3.35
C ILE A 108 5.20 -8.39 -3.40
N ALA A 109 5.44 -7.22 -3.99
CA ALA A 109 4.42 -6.16 -4.08
C ALA A 109 3.17 -6.64 -4.85
N ARG A 110 3.38 -7.33 -5.98
CA ARG A 110 2.29 -7.93 -6.77
C ARG A 110 1.50 -8.95 -5.96
N ALA A 111 2.18 -9.81 -5.23
CA ALA A 111 1.55 -10.86 -4.42
C ALA A 111 0.73 -10.26 -3.27
N LEU A 112 1.23 -9.24 -2.57
CA LEU A 112 0.51 -8.52 -1.52
C LEU A 112 -0.74 -7.81 -2.08
N LEU A 113 -0.62 -7.10 -3.21
CA LEU A 113 -1.78 -6.47 -3.86
C LEU A 113 -2.82 -7.49 -4.29
N ALA A 114 -2.40 -8.62 -4.86
CA ALA A 114 -3.32 -9.69 -5.25
C ALA A 114 -4.06 -10.29 -4.05
N THR A 115 -3.40 -10.40 -2.89
CA THR A 115 -4.04 -10.82 -1.64
C THR A 115 -5.11 -9.82 -1.20
N CYS A 116 -4.80 -8.52 -1.19
CA CYS A 116 -5.76 -7.47 -0.86
C CYS A 116 -6.94 -7.45 -1.83
N GLU A 117 -6.68 -7.56 -3.12
CA GLU A 117 -7.73 -7.56 -4.15
C GLU A 117 -8.65 -8.77 -4.02
N ARG A 118 -8.10 -9.95 -3.72
CA ARG A 118 -8.91 -11.15 -3.46
C ARG A 118 -9.85 -10.93 -2.27
N LEU A 119 -9.33 -10.40 -1.16
CA LEU A 119 -10.15 -10.08 0.01
C LEU A 119 -11.24 -9.04 -0.28
N ALA A 120 -10.92 -8.04 -1.10
CA ALA A 120 -11.90 -7.06 -1.56
C ALA A 120 -13.03 -7.71 -2.37
N ARG A 121 -12.72 -8.68 -3.25
CA ARG A 121 -13.72 -9.46 -3.98
C ARG A 121 -14.56 -10.33 -3.05
N ASP A 122 -13.89 -11.04 -2.16
CA ASP A 122 -14.55 -11.96 -1.20
C ASP A 122 -15.52 -11.21 -0.27
N SER A 123 -15.22 -9.94 0.06
CA SER A 123 -16.10 -9.07 0.85
C SER A 123 -17.22 -8.39 0.03
N GLY A 124 -17.25 -8.58 -1.30
CA GLY A 124 -18.23 -7.94 -2.18
C GLY A 124 -18.01 -6.45 -2.38
N ALA A 125 -16.78 -5.94 -2.19
CA ALA A 125 -16.47 -4.55 -2.45
C ALA A 125 -16.66 -4.21 -3.95
N PRO A 126 -17.29 -3.05 -4.29
CA PRO A 126 -17.51 -2.66 -5.69
C PRO A 126 -16.20 -2.33 -6.44
N ALA A 127 -15.19 -1.87 -5.68
CA ALA A 127 -13.89 -1.52 -6.23
C ALA A 127 -12.78 -1.75 -5.19
N PHE A 128 -11.56 -1.91 -5.70
CA PHE A 128 -10.33 -1.86 -4.93
C PHE A 128 -9.51 -0.67 -5.42
N ALA A 129 -9.16 0.24 -4.51
CA ALA A 129 -8.50 1.50 -4.82
C ALA A 129 -7.38 1.83 -3.84
N PHE A 130 -6.40 2.59 -4.29
CA PHE A 130 -5.29 3.05 -3.46
C PHE A 130 -4.60 4.25 -4.10
N HIS A 131 -3.77 4.92 -3.31
CA HIS A 131 -2.98 6.06 -3.75
C HIS A 131 -1.48 5.74 -3.74
N THR A 132 -0.77 6.43 -4.63
CA THR A 132 0.69 6.58 -4.63
C THR A 132 1.03 8.06 -4.80
N ALA A 133 2.29 8.44 -4.66
CA ALA A 133 2.68 9.83 -4.91
C ALA A 133 3.41 9.98 -6.25
N SER A 134 3.30 11.18 -6.86
CA SER A 134 3.89 11.47 -8.18
C SER A 134 5.40 11.21 -8.27
N PHE A 135 6.12 11.29 -7.16
CA PHE A 135 7.56 10.98 -7.10
C PHE A 135 7.89 9.48 -6.98
N MET A 136 6.90 8.62 -6.76
CA MET A 136 7.10 7.17 -6.58
C MET A 136 7.09 6.43 -7.93
N THR A 137 8.01 6.75 -8.80
CA THR A 137 8.04 6.28 -10.20
C THR A 137 8.03 4.75 -10.33
N SER A 138 8.74 4.04 -9.46
CA SER A 138 8.75 2.57 -9.47
C SER A 138 7.39 1.96 -9.09
N ALA A 139 6.65 2.59 -8.19
CA ALA A 139 5.30 2.16 -7.81
C ALA A 139 4.31 2.43 -8.95
N ILE A 140 4.38 3.61 -9.55
CA ILE A 140 3.59 3.98 -10.74
C ILE A 140 3.82 2.94 -11.85
N ALA A 141 5.08 2.67 -12.21
CA ALA A 141 5.41 1.69 -13.24
C ALA A 141 4.96 0.25 -12.91
N LEU A 142 4.84 -0.10 -11.63
CA LEU A 142 4.25 -1.37 -11.20
C LEU A 142 2.73 -1.38 -11.47
N TYR A 143 2.03 -0.33 -11.03
CA TYR A 143 0.56 -0.27 -11.12
C TYR A 143 0.06 -0.21 -12.56
N GLU A 144 0.78 0.48 -13.44
CA GLU A 144 0.48 0.55 -14.87
C GLU A 144 0.65 -0.81 -15.61
N ARG A 145 1.43 -1.73 -15.05
CA ARG A 145 1.57 -3.11 -15.57
C ARG A 145 0.56 -4.08 -14.96
N LEU A 146 -0.21 -3.63 -13.99
CA LEU A 146 -1.27 -4.40 -13.34
C LEU A 146 -2.64 -3.90 -13.83
N PRO A 147 -3.72 -4.65 -13.62
CA PRO A 147 -5.03 -4.30 -14.14
C PRO A 147 -5.71 -3.18 -13.34
N TYR A 148 -4.95 -2.15 -12.96
CA TYR A 148 -5.46 -0.94 -12.32
C TYR A 148 -5.52 0.20 -13.34
N ARG A 149 -6.54 1.02 -13.27
CA ARG A 149 -6.66 2.24 -14.05
C ARG A 149 -6.39 3.48 -13.20
N ARG A 150 -5.88 4.51 -13.82
CA ARG A 150 -5.82 5.84 -13.21
C ARG A 150 -7.23 6.35 -12.91
N ALA A 151 -7.37 7.04 -11.79
CA ALA A 151 -8.61 7.64 -11.32
C ALA A 151 -8.36 9.09 -10.87
N PRO A 152 -8.08 10.02 -11.83
CA PRO A 152 -7.70 11.40 -11.50
C PRO A 152 -8.75 12.15 -10.68
N GLU A 153 -10.00 11.71 -10.72
CA GLU A 153 -11.11 12.23 -9.91
C GLU A 153 -10.91 12.08 -8.40
N PHE A 154 -9.98 11.21 -7.99
CA PHE A 154 -9.60 10.96 -6.58
C PHE A 154 -8.17 11.42 -6.27
N ASP A 155 -7.50 12.12 -7.18
CA ASP A 155 -6.20 12.70 -6.88
C ASP A 155 -6.34 13.85 -5.89
N PHE A 156 -5.32 14.06 -5.04
CA PHE A 156 -5.30 15.18 -4.11
C PHE A 156 -3.88 15.72 -3.91
N ASP A 157 -3.78 16.94 -3.39
CA ASP A 157 -2.50 17.52 -3.00
C ASP A 157 -2.06 16.98 -1.63
N MET A 158 -1.05 16.14 -1.64
CA MET A 158 -0.48 15.54 -0.44
C MET A 158 0.16 16.59 0.48
N ALA A 159 0.77 17.67 -0.07
CA ALA A 159 1.37 18.72 0.74
C ALA A 159 0.30 19.47 1.54
N ALA A 160 -0.83 19.81 0.90
CA ALA A 160 -1.95 20.43 1.60
C ALA A 160 -2.58 19.49 2.63
N HIS A 161 -2.71 18.19 2.30
CA HIS A 161 -3.25 17.18 3.23
C HIS A 161 -2.45 17.09 4.54
N PHE A 162 -1.12 17.18 4.47
CA PHE A 162 -0.24 17.19 5.65
C PHE A 162 -0.03 18.61 6.25
N GLY A 163 -0.93 19.57 5.95
CA GLY A 163 -0.94 20.90 6.58
C GLY A 163 0.15 21.85 6.08
N ARG A 164 0.75 21.60 4.93
CA ARG A 164 1.80 22.44 4.31
C ARG A 164 1.23 23.31 3.20
N PHE A 165 0.24 24.15 3.54
CA PHE A 165 -0.33 25.12 2.62
C PHE A 165 0.73 26.06 2.06
N GLY A 166 0.73 26.27 0.73
CA GLY A 166 1.72 27.12 0.05
C GLY A 166 3.03 26.43 -0.30
N ALA A 167 3.26 25.18 0.07
CA ALA A 167 4.35 24.37 -0.50
C ALA A 167 4.04 24.01 -1.97
N ALA A 168 5.08 23.66 -2.73
CA ALA A 168 4.86 23.12 -4.08
C ALA A 168 3.96 21.88 -4.01
N PRO A 169 2.90 21.82 -4.83
CA PRO A 169 1.93 20.72 -4.77
C PRO A 169 2.59 19.38 -5.11
N ILE A 170 2.24 18.35 -4.35
CA ILE A 170 2.66 16.97 -4.58
C ILE A 170 1.41 16.15 -4.81
N THR A 171 1.22 15.69 -6.04
CA THR A 171 0.04 14.92 -6.39
C THR A 171 0.10 13.53 -5.77
N SER A 172 -0.88 13.24 -4.92
CA SER A 172 -1.24 11.87 -4.57
C SER A 172 -2.10 11.30 -5.68
N ILE A 173 -1.65 10.24 -6.29
CA ILE A 173 -2.16 9.68 -7.55
C ILE A 173 -3.02 8.46 -7.22
N ALA A 174 -4.30 8.48 -7.60
CA ALA A 174 -5.22 7.37 -7.38
C ALA A 174 -5.17 6.33 -8.51
N TYR A 175 -5.22 5.08 -8.11
CA TYR A 175 -5.44 3.91 -8.97
C TYR A 175 -6.61 3.10 -8.43
N LEU A 176 -7.40 2.52 -9.33
CA LEU A 176 -8.50 1.65 -8.95
C LEU A 176 -8.72 0.51 -9.95
N ARG A 177 -9.40 -0.50 -9.46
CA ARG A 177 -9.99 -1.58 -10.24
C ARG A 177 -11.42 -1.81 -9.78
N HIS A 178 -12.41 -1.71 -10.69
CA HIS A 178 -13.76 -2.18 -10.39
C HIS A 178 -13.75 -3.71 -10.26
N LEU A 179 -14.41 -4.17 -9.23
CA LEU A 179 -14.51 -5.59 -8.94
C LEU A 179 -15.90 -6.08 -9.35
N THR A 180 -15.93 -7.14 -10.16
CA THR A 180 -17.19 -7.82 -10.44
C THR A 180 -17.55 -8.64 -9.20
N PRO A 181 -18.77 -8.51 -8.66
CA PRO A 181 -19.20 -9.38 -7.57
C PRO A 181 -19.07 -10.84 -8.01
N MET A 182 -18.48 -11.67 -7.16
CA MET A 182 -18.57 -13.11 -7.38
C MET A 182 -20.06 -13.48 -7.40
N ARG A 183 -20.53 -14.06 -8.51
CA ARG A 183 -21.87 -14.64 -8.53
C ARG A 183 -21.88 -15.72 -7.46
N ALA A 184 -22.76 -15.57 -6.45
CA ALA A 184 -23.03 -16.67 -5.55
C ALA A 184 -23.45 -17.86 -6.43
N CYS A 185 -22.71 -18.97 -6.33
CA CYS A 185 -23.21 -20.24 -6.87
C CYS A 185 -24.50 -20.56 -6.09
N ALA A 186 -25.62 -20.52 -6.82
CA ALA A 186 -26.93 -20.96 -6.33
C ALA A 186 -26.95 -22.48 -6.17
#